data_ebe48f64881e8a425c951b9101e48fcd
#
_entry.id   ebe48f64881e8a425c951b9101e48fcd
#
_cell.length_a   1.000
_cell.length_b   1.000
_cell.length_c   1.000
_cell.angle_alpha   90.00
_cell.angle_beta   90.00
_cell.angle_gamma   90.00
#
_symmetry.space_group_name_H-M   'P 1'
#
loop_
_entity.id
_entity.type
_entity.pdbx_description
1 polymer ?
#
loop_
_entity_poly.entity_id
_entity_poly.type
_entity_poly.pdbx_seq_one_letter_code
_entity_poly.pdbx_strand_id
1 'polypeptide(L)'
;MKTLTAYFSRRGMNYAGGKLVDLKVGNTERAAKLASELAGGALFEIRAEHEYPYDYRECVEVSKEELTSGARPELAVEPGDLSGVEAVILCYPCWCDTMPMPVWTFLEGCDLAGKRILPMCTNEGSGMGRSEADIRRLCPEAVVEKGLSVKGSAVESAGPAIEAWLREHGVI
;
A
#
# COMPACT_ATOMS: atom_id res chain seq x y z
N MET A 1 -14.10 5.72 14.27
CA MET A 1 -13.40 6.48 13.21
C MET A 1 -13.83 5.94 11.86
N LYS A 2 -14.15 6.79 10.89
CA LYS A 2 -14.50 6.34 9.54
C LYS A 2 -13.23 6.13 8.70
N THR A 3 -12.95 4.90 8.35
CA THR A 3 -11.70 4.50 7.68
C THR A 3 -11.92 4.07 6.23
N LEU A 4 -10.89 4.25 5.42
CA LEU A 4 -10.71 3.62 4.12
C LEU A 4 -9.42 2.80 4.15
N THR A 5 -9.47 1.53 3.81
CA THR A 5 -8.26 0.75 3.53
C THR A 5 -8.03 0.76 2.03
N ALA A 6 -7.02 1.51 1.59
CA ALA A 6 -6.61 1.59 0.19
C ALA A 6 -5.34 0.75 -0.02
N TYR A 7 -5.30 -0.09 -1.04
CA TYR A 7 -4.15 -0.95 -1.26
C TYR A 7 -3.79 -1.11 -2.74
N PHE A 8 -2.49 -1.20 -3.01
CA PHE A 8 -1.94 -1.72 -4.26
C PHE A 8 -1.35 -3.10 -3.99
N SER A 9 -1.67 -4.08 -4.80
CA SER A 9 -1.12 -5.43 -4.68
C SER A 9 -0.84 -6.03 -6.05
N ARG A 10 0.11 -6.95 -6.12
CA ARG A 10 0.49 -7.63 -7.35
C ARG A 10 0.36 -9.14 -7.20
N ARG A 11 -0.36 -9.74 -8.13
CA ARG A 11 -0.43 -11.20 -8.35
C ARG A 11 0.71 -11.64 -9.28
N GLY A 12 0.84 -12.94 -9.50
CA GLY A 12 1.85 -13.52 -10.38
C GLY A 12 3.16 -13.82 -9.67
N MET A 13 4.25 -13.84 -10.41
CA MET A 13 5.56 -14.19 -9.85
C MET A 13 6.07 -13.08 -8.95
N ASN A 14 6.18 -13.40 -7.66
CA ASN A 14 6.69 -12.51 -6.62
C ASN A 14 7.86 -13.15 -5.89
N TYR A 15 8.72 -12.34 -5.30
CA TYR A 15 9.75 -12.81 -4.39
C TYR A 15 9.18 -12.90 -2.97
N ALA A 16 9.15 -14.10 -2.42
CA ALA A 16 8.64 -14.35 -1.08
C ALA A 16 9.36 -15.55 -0.45
N GLY A 17 9.79 -15.41 0.79
CA GLY A 17 10.46 -16.48 1.52
C GLY A 17 11.79 -16.95 0.88
N GLY A 18 12.53 -16.05 0.26
CA GLY A 18 13.82 -16.33 -0.37
C GLY A 18 13.76 -16.96 -1.76
N LYS A 19 12.59 -17.00 -2.38
CA LYS A 19 12.39 -17.60 -3.72
C LYS A 19 11.28 -16.92 -4.50
N LEU A 20 11.23 -17.17 -5.81
CA LEU A 20 10.12 -16.77 -6.65
C LEU A 20 8.93 -17.70 -6.42
N VAL A 21 7.76 -17.11 -6.20
CA VAL A 21 6.50 -17.81 -5.93
C VAL A 21 5.38 -17.20 -6.77
N ASP A 22 4.57 -18.03 -7.41
CA ASP A 22 3.37 -17.58 -8.11
C ASP A 22 2.23 -17.35 -7.12
N LEU A 23 1.92 -16.10 -6.84
CA LEU A 23 0.86 -15.71 -5.93
C LEU A 23 -0.45 -15.47 -6.68
N LYS A 24 -1.48 -16.23 -6.35
CA LYS A 24 -2.85 -16.01 -6.88
C LYS A 24 -3.51 -14.79 -6.24
N VAL A 25 -3.15 -14.52 -4.99
CA VAL A 25 -3.52 -13.31 -4.24
C VAL A 25 -2.24 -12.71 -3.70
N GLY A 26 -2.00 -11.44 -3.97
CA GLY A 26 -0.79 -10.75 -3.51
C GLY A 26 -0.76 -10.58 -1.98
N ASN A 27 0.45 -10.53 -1.42
CA ASN A 27 0.61 -10.41 0.04
C ASN A 27 0.04 -9.10 0.59
N THR A 28 0.17 -8.00 -0.15
CA THR A 28 -0.42 -6.71 0.26
C THR A 28 -1.94 -6.78 0.30
N GLU A 29 -2.59 -7.44 -0.67
CA GLU A 29 -4.04 -7.63 -0.67
C GLU A 29 -4.50 -8.39 0.57
N ARG A 30 -3.77 -9.45 0.96
CA ARG A 30 -4.07 -10.22 2.19
C ARG A 30 -3.97 -9.36 3.44
N ALA A 31 -2.88 -8.60 3.58
CA ALA A 31 -2.68 -7.69 4.70
C ALA A 31 -3.75 -6.59 4.75
N ALA A 32 -4.10 -6.02 3.60
CA ALA A 32 -5.13 -4.98 3.50
C ALA A 32 -6.53 -5.50 3.89
N LYS A 33 -6.89 -6.71 3.47
CA LYS A 33 -8.15 -7.35 3.88
C LYS A 33 -8.22 -7.54 5.39
N LEU A 34 -7.15 -8.04 6.01
CA LEU A 34 -7.07 -8.17 7.47
C LEU A 34 -7.23 -6.80 8.17
N ALA A 35 -6.56 -5.77 7.69
CA ALA A 35 -6.67 -4.43 8.24
C ALA A 35 -8.09 -3.85 8.08
N SER A 36 -8.71 -4.04 6.91
CA SER A 36 -10.07 -3.59 6.64
C SER A 36 -11.11 -4.30 7.51
N GLU A 37 -10.97 -5.60 7.71
CA GLU A 37 -11.85 -6.39 8.60
C GLU A 37 -11.75 -5.91 10.05
N LEU A 38 -10.53 -5.65 10.53
CA LEU A 38 -10.29 -5.15 11.89
C LEU A 38 -10.79 -3.72 12.08
N ALA A 39 -10.52 -2.83 11.13
CA ALA A 39 -10.90 -1.42 11.22
C ALA A 39 -12.39 -1.15 10.90
N GLY A 40 -13.06 -2.06 10.22
CA GLY A 40 -14.49 -1.95 9.88
C GLY A 40 -14.80 -0.90 8.80
N GLY A 41 -13.83 -0.49 7.99
CA GLY A 41 -13.97 0.50 6.92
C GLY A 41 -14.16 -0.09 5.53
N ALA A 42 -14.28 0.79 4.54
CA ALA A 42 -14.30 0.40 3.14
C ALA A 42 -12.92 -0.10 2.67
N LEU A 43 -12.92 -0.98 1.69
CA LEU A 43 -11.72 -1.48 1.02
C LEU A 43 -11.68 -0.97 -0.42
N PHE A 44 -10.54 -0.42 -0.83
CA PHE A 44 -10.33 0.12 -2.18
C PHE A 44 -9.03 -0.42 -2.78
N GLU A 45 -9.13 -1.02 -3.97
CA GLU A 45 -7.95 -1.47 -4.72
C GLU A 45 -7.41 -0.34 -5.59
N ILE A 46 -6.18 0.09 -5.31
CA ILE A 46 -5.41 0.99 -6.17
C ILE A 46 -4.85 0.15 -7.31
N ARG A 47 -5.41 0.27 -8.48
CA ARG A 47 -5.00 -0.49 -9.65
C ARG A 47 -4.69 0.44 -10.82
N ALA A 48 -3.52 0.25 -11.43
CA ALA A 48 -3.20 0.93 -12.68
C ALA A 48 -4.10 0.44 -13.81
N GLU A 49 -4.40 1.30 -14.79
CA GLU A 49 -5.14 0.91 -15.99
C GLU A 49 -4.36 -0.10 -16.82
N HIS A 50 -3.03 0.05 -16.90
CA HIS A 50 -2.17 -0.94 -17.53
C HIS A 50 -1.86 -2.11 -16.57
N GLU A 51 -1.61 -3.28 -17.11
CA GLU A 51 -1.17 -4.44 -16.34
C GLU A 51 0.36 -4.44 -16.17
N TYR A 52 0.82 -4.80 -14.97
CA TYR A 52 2.24 -5.06 -14.72
C TYR A 52 2.63 -6.45 -15.23
N PRO A 53 3.90 -6.62 -15.70
CA PRO A 53 4.38 -7.91 -16.17
C PRO A 53 4.15 -9.03 -15.16
N TYR A 54 3.79 -10.21 -15.64
CA TYR A 54 3.66 -11.40 -14.81
C TYR A 54 5.01 -11.86 -14.25
N ASP A 55 6.08 -11.77 -15.07
CA ASP A 55 7.44 -12.08 -14.66
C ASP A 55 7.95 -11.08 -13.63
N TYR A 56 8.63 -11.60 -12.60
CA TYR A 56 9.13 -10.78 -11.50
C TYR A 56 10.21 -9.78 -11.97
N ARG A 57 11.15 -10.21 -12.79
CA ARG A 57 12.28 -9.37 -13.23
C ARG A 57 11.80 -8.28 -14.18
N GLU A 58 10.93 -8.62 -15.11
CA GLU A 58 10.32 -7.62 -16.00
C GLU A 58 9.53 -6.57 -15.19
N CYS A 59 8.80 -7.01 -14.18
CA CYS A 59 8.09 -6.08 -13.29
C CYS A 59 9.05 -5.17 -12.51
N VAL A 60 10.18 -5.69 -12.05
CA VAL A 60 11.23 -4.88 -11.39
C VAL A 60 11.77 -3.81 -12.32
N GLU A 61 12.04 -4.14 -13.59
CA GLU A 61 12.56 -3.16 -14.56
C GLU A 61 11.51 -2.07 -14.86
N VAL A 62 10.24 -2.44 -15.06
CA VAL A 62 9.15 -1.47 -15.25
C VAL A 62 9.04 -0.55 -14.02
N SER A 63 9.10 -1.10 -12.81
CA SER A 63 8.99 -0.31 -11.58
C SER A 63 10.14 0.69 -11.41
N LYS A 64 11.36 0.32 -11.80
CA LYS A 64 12.52 1.21 -11.80
C LYS A 64 12.37 2.34 -12.83
N GLU A 65 11.92 2.01 -14.03
CA GLU A 65 11.70 2.98 -15.09
C GLU A 65 10.61 4.00 -14.69
N GLU A 66 9.48 3.53 -14.16
CA GLU A 66 8.41 4.39 -13.66
C GLU A 66 8.91 5.33 -12.55
N LEU A 67 9.68 4.81 -11.58
CA LEU A 67 10.24 5.62 -10.50
C LEU A 67 11.23 6.66 -11.04
N THR A 68 12.14 6.27 -11.94
CA THR A 68 13.17 7.15 -12.49
C THR A 68 12.57 8.26 -13.35
N SER A 69 11.54 7.95 -14.13
CA SER A 69 10.82 8.93 -14.95
C SER A 69 9.81 9.78 -14.17
N GLY A 70 9.54 9.44 -12.91
CA GLY A 70 8.49 10.09 -12.14
C GLY A 70 7.09 9.83 -12.68
N ALA A 71 6.86 8.64 -13.26
CA ALA A 71 5.59 8.28 -13.87
C ALA A 71 4.41 8.40 -12.89
N ARG A 72 3.26 8.74 -13.43
CA ARG A 72 1.96 8.72 -12.72
C ARG A 72 0.98 7.88 -13.52
N PRO A 73 1.05 6.53 -13.39
CA PRO A 73 0.13 5.64 -14.08
C PRO A 73 -1.32 6.01 -13.79
N GLU A 74 -2.15 6.04 -14.83
CA GLU A 74 -3.59 6.24 -14.67
C GLU A 74 -4.20 5.10 -13.87
N LEU A 75 -5.16 5.42 -13.03
CA LEU A 75 -5.88 4.43 -12.23
C LEU A 75 -7.07 3.88 -13.01
N ALA A 76 -7.26 2.57 -12.96
CA ALA A 76 -8.40 1.89 -13.59
C ALA A 76 -9.75 2.30 -12.98
N VAL A 77 -9.73 2.71 -11.70
CA VAL A 77 -10.91 3.19 -10.97
C VAL A 77 -10.47 4.36 -10.09
N GLU A 78 -11.19 5.46 -10.16
CA GLU A 78 -10.96 6.60 -9.29
C GLU A 78 -11.48 6.34 -7.86
N PRO A 79 -10.79 6.85 -6.83
CA PRO A 79 -11.13 6.55 -5.44
C PRO A 79 -12.46 7.15 -4.94
N GLY A 80 -13.13 7.96 -5.72
CA GLY A 80 -14.37 8.61 -5.34
C GLY A 80 -14.21 9.69 -4.25
N ASP A 81 -15.33 10.10 -3.66
CA ASP A 81 -15.35 11.14 -2.62
C ASP A 81 -14.88 10.60 -1.27
N LEU A 82 -13.81 11.17 -0.74
CA LEU A 82 -13.24 10.84 0.56
C LEU A 82 -13.62 11.85 1.67
N SER A 83 -14.54 12.79 1.42
CA SER A 83 -14.89 13.85 2.39
C SER A 83 -15.33 13.32 3.76
N GLY A 84 -15.97 12.13 3.78
CA GLY A 84 -16.38 11.49 5.01
C GLY A 84 -15.34 10.57 5.65
N VAL A 85 -14.15 10.41 5.06
CA VAL A 85 -13.08 9.55 5.59
C VAL A 85 -12.19 10.34 6.54
N GLU A 86 -11.93 9.81 7.72
CA GLU A 86 -11.06 10.42 8.74
C GLU A 86 -9.64 9.87 8.66
N ALA A 87 -9.50 8.57 8.32
CA ALA A 87 -8.20 7.91 8.21
C ALA A 87 -8.14 6.97 7.01
N VAL A 88 -7.00 6.97 6.33
CA VAL A 88 -6.66 6.06 5.23
C VAL A 88 -5.58 5.09 5.71
N ILE A 89 -5.90 3.81 5.76
CA ILE A 89 -4.92 2.74 5.93
C ILE A 89 -4.37 2.44 4.54
N LEU A 90 -3.12 2.84 4.28
CA LEU A 90 -2.52 2.76 2.96
C LEU A 90 -1.56 1.58 2.88
N CYS A 91 -1.93 0.55 2.11
CA CYS A 91 -1.20 -0.70 2.02
C CYS A 91 -0.51 -0.85 0.66
N TYR A 92 0.78 -1.15 0.67
CA TYR A 92 1.58 -1.26 -0.56
C TYR A 92 2.79 -2.17 -0.36
N PRO A 93 3.30 -2.81 -1.44
CA PRO A 93 4.58 -3.51 -1.40
C PRO A 93 5.74 -2.50 -1.49
N CYS A 94 6.88 -2.85 -0.94
CA CYS A 94 8.11 -2.07 -1.13
C CYS A 94 8.65 -2.32 -2.54
N TRP A 95 8.52 -1.34 -3.43
CA TRP A 95 9.10 -1.34 -4.77
C TRP A 95 10.17 -0.27 -4.88
N CYS A 96 11.38 -0.65 -5.20
CA CYS A 96 12.51 0.28 -5.34
C CYS A 96 12.64 1.24 -4.13
N ASP A 97 12.56 0.69 -2.93
CA ASP A 97 12.71 1.40 -1.65
C ASP A 97 11.58 2.40 -1.33
N THR A 98 10.48 2.35 -2.06
CA THR A 98 9.30 3.21 -1.84
C THR A 98 8.00 2.49 -2.24
N MET A 99 6.94 3.24 -2.48
CA MET A 99 5.66 2.73 -2.96
C MET A 99 5.67 2.57 -4.50
N PRO A 100 4.91 1.62 -5.06
CA PRO A 100 4.61 1.59 -6.50
C PRO A 100 3.99 2.90 -6.99
N MET A 101 4.31 3.30 -8.23
CA MET A 101 3.88 4.60 -8.76
C MET A 101 2.36 4.81 -8.86
N PRO A 102 1.50 3.79 -9.02
CA PRO A 102 0.06 3.97 -8.89
C PRO A 102 -0.40 4.49 -7.52
N VAL A 103 0.34 4.16 -6.45
CA VAL A 103 0.08 4.70 -5.11
C VAL A 103 0.37 6.20 -5.05
N TRP A 104 1.39 6.68 -5.77
CA TRP A 104 1.66 8.11 -5.90
C TRP A 104 0.53 8.82 -6.62
N THR A 105 0.03 8.24 -7.71
CA THR A 105 -1.14 8.77 -8.44
C THR A 105 -2.36 8.88 -7.51
N PHE A 106 -2.63 7.83 -6.73
CA PHE A 106 -3.72 7.83 -5.74
C PHE A 106 -3.56 8.94 -4.71
N LEU A 107 -2.37 9.10 -4.12
CA LEU A 107 -2.12 10.11 -3.08
C LEU A 107 -2.26 11.53 -3.61
N GLU A 108 -1.79 11.79 -4.83
CA GLU A 108 -1.90 13.11 -5.47
C GLU A 108 -3.32 13.40 -5.99
N GLY A 109 -4.08 12.36 -6.33
CA GLY A 109 -5.45 12.49 -6.85
C GLY A 109 -6.53 12.63 -5.77
N CYS A 110 -6.20 12.38 -4.50
CA CYS A 110 -7.15 12.44 -3.39
C CYS A 110 -7.01 13.72 -2.57
N ASP A 111 -8.14 14.26 -2.09
CA ASP A 111 -8.11 15.28 -1.03
C ASP A 111 -7.88 14.59 0.33
N LEU A 112 -6.63 14.63 0.78
CA LEU A 112 -6.16 14.04 2.03
C LEU A 112 -5.84 15.10 3.10
N ALA A 113 -6.15 16.37 2.85
CA ALA A 113 -5.93 17.44 3.81
C ALA A 113 -6.66 17.17 5.14
N GLY A 114 -5.92 17.27 6.25
CA GLY A 114 -6.43 17.04 7.60
C GLY A 114 -6.75 15.57 7.93
N LYS A 115 -6.61 14.65 6.99
CA LYS A 115 -6.82 13.21 7.23
C LYS A 115 -5.57 12.54 7.78
N ARG A 116 -5.77 11.44 8.46
CA ARG A 116 -4.68 10.57 8.93
C ARG A 116 -4.34 9.55 7.86
N ILE A 117 -3.06 9.32 7.60
CA ILE A 117 -2.58 8.25 6.73
C ILE A 117 -1.77 7.29 7.58
N LEU A 118 -2.18 6.02 7.58
CA LEU A 118 -1.53 4.93 8.29
C LEU A 118 -0.85 4.01 7.25
N PRO A 119 0.45 4.15 7.00
CA PRO A 119 1.16 3.35 6.01
C PRO A 119 1.40 1.92 6.49
N MET A 120 1.11 0.93 5.64
CA MET A 120 1.46 -0.48 5.88
C MET A 120 2.19 -1.03 4.66
N CYS A 121 3.47 -1.38 4.83
CA CYS A 121 4.33 -1.84 3.74
C CYS A 121 4.61 -3.33 3.86
N THR A 122 4.26 -4.11 2.84
CA THR A 122 4.68 -5.50 2.72
C THR A 122 6.04 -5.60 2.03
N ASN A 123 6.94 -6.39 2.57
CA ASN A 123 8.30 -6.55 2.06
C ASN A 123 8.92 -7.88 2.52
N GLU A 124 10.07 -8.24 1.99
CA GLU A 124 10.82 -9.43 2.38
C GLU A 124 12.11 -9.09 3.16
N GLY A 125 12.14 -7.94 3.83
CA GLY A 125 13.26 -7.53 4.68
C GLY A 125 13.74 -6.09 4.44
N SER A 126 13.21 -5.39 3.43
CA SER A 126 13.56 -3.97 3.15
C SER A 126 12.86 -2.99 4.09
N GLY A 127 11.86 -3.43 4.85
CA GLY A 127 11.11 -2.57 5.75
C GLY A 127 10.26 -1.54 5.01
N MET A 128 10.11 -0.35 5.60
CA MET A 128 9.33 0.75 5.02
C MET A 128 10.09 1.50 3.91
N GLY A 129 11.42 1.28 3.79
CA GLY A 129 12.25 2.09 2.90
C GLY A 129 12.09 3.58 3.21
N ARG A 130 12.02 4.40 2.15
CA ARG A 130 11.75 5.84 2.27
C ARG A 130 10.27 6.21 2.10
N SER A 131 9.38 5.22 2.03
CA SER A 131 7.97 5.42 1.67
C SER A 131 7.24 6.41 2.59
N GLU A 132 7.46 6.37 3.90
CA GLU A 132 6.85 7.32 4.83
C GLU A 132 7.28 8.77 4.55
N ALA A 133 8.56 8.99 4.21
CA ALA A 133 9.06 10.32 3.84
C ALA A 133 8.43 10.80 2.52
N ASP A 134 8.29 9.89 1.55
CA ASP A 134 7.63 10.20 0.29
C ASP A 134 6.14 10.52 0.49
N ILE A 135 5.41 9.78 1.32
CA ILE A 135 4.01 10.08 1.66
C ILE A 135 3.88 11.47 2.29
N ARG A 136 4.75 11.81 3.26
CA ARG A 136 4.74 13.14 3.89
C ARG A 136 5.00 14.26 2.89
N ARG A 137 5.87 14.03 1.92
CA ARG A 137 6.16 14.99 0.86
C ARG A 137 5.00 15.17 -0.12
N LEU A 138 4.31 14.09 -0.46
CA LEU A 138 3.15 14.11 -1.36
C LEU A 138 1.90 14.70 -0.71
N CYS A 139 1.73 14.46 0.59
CA CYS A 139 0.53 14.84 1.35
C CYS A 139 0.92 15.73 2.55
N PRO A 140 1.43 16.97 2.31
CA PRO A 140 1.96 17.79 3.40
C PRO A 140 0.90 18.27 4.39
N GLU A 141 -0.36 18.26 4.00
CA GLU A 141 -1.50 18.66 4.85
C GLU A 141 -2.16 17.47 5.57
N ALA A 142 -1.70 16.24 5.31
CA ALA A 142 -2.15 15.04 6.01
C ALA A 142 -1.28 14.74 7.24
N VAL A 143 -1.84 14.02 8.20
CA VAL A 143 -1.08 13.49 9.35
C VAL A 143 -0.62 12.08 9.01
N VAL A 144 0.67 11.92 8.69
CA VAL A 144 1.25 10.62 8.37
C VAL A 144 1.77 9.96 9.63
N GLU A 145 1.11 8.91 10.05
CA GLU A 145 1.43 8.14 11.24
C GLU A 145 2.67 7.25 11.03
N LYS A 146 3.17 6.66 12.12
CA LYS A 146 4.21 5.64 12.04
C LYS A 146 3.67 4.39 11.36
N GLY A 147 4.33 3.97 10.30
CA GLY A 147 3.91 2.83 9.51
C GLY A 147 4.19 1.47 10.12
N LEU A 148 3.55 0.45 9.58
CA LEU A 148 3.75 -0.95 9.92
C LEU A 148 4.47 -1.68 8.77
N SER A 149 5.61 -2.28 9.07
CA SER A 149 6.29 -3.19 8.14
C SER A 149 5.79 -4.62 8.36
N VAL A 150 5.28 -5.24 7.31
CA VAL A 150 4.77 -6.62 7.33
C VAL A 150 5.62 -7.48 6.40
N LYS A 151 6.17 -8.58 6.92
CA LYS A 151 6.87 -9.56 6.07
C LYS A 151 5.85 -10.29 5.20
N GLY A 152 5.96 -10.14 3.87
CA GLY A 152 5.00 -10.71 2.92
C GLY A 152 4.86 -12.22 3.02
N SER A 153 5.97 -12.95 3.15
CA SER A 153 5.97 -14.42 3.30
C SER A 153 5.37 -14.91 4.64
N ALA A 154 5.13 -14.00 5.59
CA ALA A 154 4.51 -14.30 6.89
C ALA A 154 3.16 -13.60 7.08
N VAL A 155 2.55 -13.10 6.02
CA VAL A 155 1.30 -12.31 6.07
C VAL A 155 0.15 -13.05 6.75
N GLU A 156 0.08 -14.37 6.63
CA GLU A 156 -0.95 -15.21 7.27
C GLU A 156 -0.95 -15.08 8.81
N SER A 157 0.18 -14.76 9.41
CA SER A 157 0.33 -14.56 10.85
C SER A 157 0.40 -13.10 11.27
N ALA A 158 0.17 -12.15 10.35
CA ALA A 158 0.31 -10.72 10.62
C ALA A 158 -0.88 -10.11 11.41
N GLY A 159 -2.00 -10.81 11.53
CA GLY A 159 -3.21 -10.30 12.18
C GLY A 159 -2.98 -9.65 13.55
N PRO A 160 -2.32 -10.30 14.52
CA PRO A 160 -2.04 -9.69 15.83
C PRO A 160 -1.21 -8.42 15.77
N ALA A 161 -0.21 -8.35 14.86
CA ALA A 161 0.62 -7.16 14.71
C ALA A 161 -0.18 -6.00 14.07
N ILE A 162 -1.02 -6.29 13.09
CA ILE A 162 -1.91 -5.30 12.47
C ILE A 162 -2.91 -4.78 13.50
N GLU A 163 -3.53 -5.66 14.29
CA GLU A 163 -4.47 -5.27 15.34
C GLU A 163 -3.80 -4.37 16.39
N ALA A 164 -2.63 -4.75 16.89
CA ALA A 164 -1.89 -3.97 17.88
C ALA A 164 -1.54 -2.56 17.34
N TRP A 165 -1.10 -2.49 16.08
CA TRP A 165 -0.79 -1.23 15.42
C TRP A 165 -2.03 -0.34 15.22
N LEU A 166 -3.17 -0.91 14.81
CA LEU A 166 -4.42 -0.15 14.70
C LEU A 166 -4.90 0.39 16.06
N ARG A 167 -4.73 -0.38 17.15
CA ARG A 167 -5.01 0.05 18.53
C ARG A 167 -4.06 1.16 18.99
N GLU A 168 -2.76 1.04 18.71
CA GLU A 168 -1.76 2.07 19.05
C GLU A 168 -2.14 3.43 18.44
N HIS A 169 -2.70 3.41 17.24
CA HIS A 169 -3.15 4.62 16.55
C HIS A 169 -4.62 4.99 16.83
N GLY A 170 -5.31 4.28 17.71
CA GLY A 170 -6.70 4.58 18.10
C GLY A 170 -7.71 4.45 16.94
N VAL A 171 -7.44 3.55 16.00
CA VAL A 171 -8.38 3.23 14.91
C VAL A 171 -9.46 2.29 15.41
N ILE A 172 -9.08 1.34 16.26
CA ILE A 172 -9.96 0.36 16.89
C ILE A 172 -9.76 0.33 18.40
#